data_459ffd4deaafa31250a5202ffa6add16
#
_entry.id   459ffd4deaafa31250a5202ffa6add16
#
_cell.length_a   1.000
_cell.length_b   1.000
_cell.length_c   1.000
_cell.angle_alpha   90.00
_cell.angle_beta   90.00
_cell.angle_gamma   90.00
#
_symmetry.space_group_name_H-M   'P 1'
#
loop_
_entity.id
_entity.type
_entity.pdbx_description
1 polymer ?
#
loop_
_entity_poly.entity_id
_entity_poly.type
_entity_poly.pdbx_seq_one_letter_code
_entity_poly.pdbx_strand_id
1 'polypeptide(L)'
;MANLLAKTRKITSILQRSVDSLEGDLPYNNMAAQLADIIDCNAAIVNGGGALLGFAMKYKTNNDRVEEFFEAKQLPEEYTRGISRVYDTQENIGIDSDLTIFPVESKDDFPDGLTTIAPIYGGGMRLGSFIIWRNDHDFVDEDLILVEIASTVVGLQLLNLQTENLEETIRKQTAINMAINTLSYSESRQFQLS
;
A
#
# COMPACT_ATOMS: atom_id res chain seq x y z
N MET A 1 -14.80 -15.00 -19.85
CA MET A 1 -14.34 -13.78 -20.55
C MET A 1 -15.22 -12.53 -20.29
N ALA A 2 -16.55 -12.60 -20.43
CA ALA A 2 -17.42 -11.44 -20.15
C ALA A 2 -17.32 -10.94 -18.69
N ASN A 3 -17.07 -11.82 -17.73
CA ASN A 3 -16.95 -11.48 -16.32
C ASN A 3 -15.64 -10.72 -16.01
N LEU A 4 -14.51 -11.15 -16.55
CA LEU A 4 -13.21 -10.49 -16.37
C LEU A 4 -13.24 -9.05 -16.92
N LEU A 5 -13.78 -8.85 -18.12
CA LEU A 5 -13.87 -7.51 -18.71
C LEU A 5 -14.74 -6.57 -17.89
N ALA A 6 -15.84 -7.06 -17.32
CA ALA A 6 -16.71 -6.28 -16.44
C ALA A 6 -15.99 -5.91 -15.12
N LYS A 7 -15.32 -6.89 -14.51
CA LYS A 7 -14.49 -6.69 -13.30
C LYS A 7 -13.36 -5.69 -13.57
N THR A 8 -12.61 -5.84 -14.67
CA THR A 8 -11.52 -4.93 -15.05
C THR A 8 -12.03 -3.51 -15.26
N ARG A 9 -13.15 -3.32 -15.98
CA ARG A 9 -13.76 -1.98 -16.16
C ARG A 9 -14.17 -1.36 -14.84
N LYS A 10 -14.72 -2.15 -13.91
CA LYS A 10 -15.10 -1.68 -12.59
C LYS A 10 -13.87 -1.21 -11.82
N ILE A 11 -12.79 -1.99 -11.80
CA ILE A 11 -11.52 -1.60 -11.15
C ILE A 11 -10.95 -0.35 -11.81
N THR A 12 -10.84 -0.29 -13.14
CA THR A 12 -10.32 0.89 -13.83
C THR A 12 -11.11 2.16 -13.50
N SER A 13 -12.44 2.06 -13.39
CA SER A 13 -13.27 3.21 -12.99
C SER A 13 -13.03 3.68 -11.55
N ILE A 14 -12.65 2.75 -10.66
CA ILE A 14 -12.29 3.03 -9.27
C ILE A 14 -10.95 3.75 -9.20
N LEU A 15 -9.99 3.22 -9.97
CA LEU A 15 -8.63 3.74 -10.04
C LEU A 15 -8.55 5.15 -10.65
N GLN A 16 -9.54 5.52 -11.45
CA GLN A 16 -9.65 6.86 -12.06
C GLN A 16 -10.30 7.90 -11.13
N ARG A 17 -10.98 7.47 -10.08
CA ARG A 17 -11.52 8.38 -9.08
C ARG A 17 -10.42 8.72 -8.11
N SER A 18 -10.13 10.00 -7.95
CA SER A 18 -9.16 10.51 -6.99
C SER A 18 -9.37 9.92 -5.61
N VAL A 19 -8.27 9.75 -4.88
CA VAL A 19 -8.24 9.29 -3.50
C VAL A 19 -8.90 10.36 -2.62
N ASP A 20 -10.23 10.37 -2.56
CA ASP A 20 -10.97 11.15 -1.58
C ASP A 20 -10.95 10.39 -0.25
N SER A 21 -9.92 10.62 0.55
CA SER A 21 -9.89 10.16 1.93
C SER A 21 -10.74 11.10 2.80
N LEU A 22 -11.72 10.55 3.48
CA LEU A 22 -12.36 11.23 4.60
C LEU A 22 -11.31 11.45 5.70
N GLU A 23 -11.39 12.59 6.42
CA GLU A 23 -10.45 12.88 7.52
C GLU A 23 -10.37 11.69 8.50
N GLY A 24 -9.18 11.12 8.64
CA GLY A 24 -8.91 9.99 9.55
C GLY A 24 -8.82 8.61 8.87
N ASP A 25 -9.23 8.46 7.63
CA ASP A 25 -9.14 7.21 6.89
C ASP A 25 -7.79 7.05 6.17
N LEU A 26 -7.39 5.81 5.94
CA LEU A 26 -6.19 5.53 5.15
C LEU A 26 -6.47 5.84 3.67
N PRO A 27 -5.48 6.37 2.92
CA PRO A 27 -5.68 6.90 1.57
C PRO A 27 -6.21 5.87 0.57
N TYR A 28 -5.98 4.58 0.80
CA TYR A 28 -6.37 3.50 -0.11
C TYR A 28 -7.44 2.56 0.46
N ASN A 29 -8.12 2.90 1.57
CA ASN A 29 -9.18 2.06 2.14
C ASN A 29 -10.30 1.76 1.14
N ASN A 30 -10.75 2.77 0.40
CA ASN A 30 -11.80 2.57 -0.60
C ASN A 30 -11.37 1.62 -1.72
N MET A 31 -10.13 1.71 -2.18
CA MET A 31 -9.56 0.79 -3.18
C MET A 31 -9.47 -0.64 -2.63
N ALA A 32 -8.95 -0.80 -1.42
CA ALA A 32 -8.86 -2.10 -0.76
C ALA A 32 -10.25 -2.74 -0.59
N ALA A 33 -11.26 -1.96 -0.15
CA ALA A 33 -12.62 -2.44 0.05
C ALA A 33 -13.26 -2.89 -1.28
N GLN A 34 -13.11 -2.11 -2.33
CA GLN A 34 -13.70 -2.46 -3.63
C GLN A 34 -13.02 -3.67 -4.26
N LEU A 35 -11.69 -3.82 -4.13
CA LEU A 35 -11.00 -5.00 -4.59
C LEU A 35 -11.41 -6.23 -3.79
N ALA A 36 -11.47 -6.12 -2.46
CA ALA A 36 -11.92 -7.17 -1.57
C ALA A 36 -13.33 -7.67 -1.95
N ASP A 37 -14.23 -6.75 -2.29
CA ASP A 37 -15.60 -7.10 -2.74
C ASP A 37 -15.62 -7.82 -4.09
N ILE A 38 -14.78 -7.41 -5.04
CA ILE A 38 -14.76 -7.98 -6.40
C ILE A 38 -14.14 -9.37 -6.42
N ILE A 39 -13.05 -9.56 -5.65
CA ILE A 39 -12.29 -10.81 -5.59
C ILE A 39 -12.87 -11.77 -4.54
N ASP A 40 -13.68 -11.25 -3.61
CA ASP A 40 -14.23 -11.99 -2.48
C ASP A 40 -13.15 -12.44 -1.49
N CYS A 41 -12.43 -11.49 -0.93
CA CYS A 41 -11.29 -11.72 -0.04
C CYS A 41 -11.13 -10.57 0.96
N ASN A 42 -10.19 -10.70 1.89
CA ASN A 42 -9.64 -9.58 2.64
C ASN A 42 -8.49 -8.94 1.84
N ALA A 43 -8.21 -7.67 2.06
CA ALA A 43 -7.15 -6.96 1.35
C ALA A 43 -6.42 -5.96 2.26
N ALA A 44 -5.11 -5.84 2.07
CA ALA A 44 -4.28 -4.80 2.67
C ALA A 44 -3.29 -4.24 1.64
N ILE A 45 -3.06 -2.95 1.72
CA ILE A 45 -2.06 -2.22 0.93
C ILE A 45 -1.06 -1.64 1.92
N VAL A 46 0.21 -1.96 1.76
CA VAL A 46 1.27 -1.53 2.66
C VAL A 46 2.41 -0.88 1.88
N ASN A 47 3.10 0.07 2.51
CA ASN A 47 4.34 0.62 1.96
C ASN A 47 5.53 -0.31 2.24
N GLY A 48 6.71 0.05 1.73
CA GLY A 48 7.95 -0.73 1.91
C GLY A 48 8.40 -0.89 3.37
N GLY A 49 7.94 -0.03 4.28
CA GLY A 49 8.19 -0.12 5.73
C GLY A 49 7.10 -0.86 6.51
N GLY A 50 6.10 -1.43 5.84
CA GLY A 50 5.01 -2.17 6.47
C GLY A 50 3.89 -1.31 7.04
N ALA A 51 3.92 0.02 6.84
CA ALA A 51 2.81 0.88 7.25
C ALA A 51 1.61 0.66 6.32
N LEU A 52 0.42 0.53 6.91
CA LEU A 52 -0.83 0.36 6.19
C LEU A 52 -1.19 1.65 5.44
N LEU A 53 -1.44 1.51 4.16
CA LEU A 53 -1.95 2.57 3.28
C LEU A 53 -3.45 2.42 3.02
N GLY A 54 -3.98 1.20 3.17
CA GLY A 54 -5.38 0.87 3.06
C GLY A 54 -5.62 -0.58 3.41
N PHE A 55 -6.82 -0.88 3.91
CA PHE A 55 -7.21 -2.26 4.17
C PHE A 55 -8.73 -2.43 4.11
N ALA A 56 -9.16 -3.67 3.91
CA ALA A 56 -10.55 -4.09 3.99
C ALA A 56 -10.64 -5.50 4.56
N MET A 57 -11.38 -5.64 5.63
CA MET A 57 -11.68 -6.90 6.29
C MET A 57 -13.12 -7.31 5.97
N LYS A 58 -13.27 -8.10 4.91
CA LYS A 58 -14.57 -8.68 4.54
C LYS A 58 -14.94 -9.86 5.43
N TYR A 59 -13.95 -10.66 5.75
CA TYR A 59 -14.06 -11.82 6.61
C TYR A 59 -13.29 -11.59 7.89
N LYS A 60 -13.95 -11.75 9.05
CA LYS A 60 -13.29 -11.64 10.34
C LYS A 60 -12.28 -12.77 10.51
N THR A 61 -11.13 -12.43 11.03
CA THR A 61 -10.07 -13.42 11.28
C THR A 61 -10.20 -14.11 12.63
N ASN A 62 -11.07 -13.63 13.53
CA ASN A 62 -11.19 -14.07 14.92
C ASN A 62 -9.84 -14.20 15.64
N ASN A 63 -8.88 -13.39 15.24
CA ASN A 63 -7.52 -13.42 15.77
C ASN A 63 -7.13 -12.02 16.25
N ASP A 64 -7.02 -11.86 17.56
CA ASP A 64 -6.72 -10.59 18.22
C ASP A 64 -5.42 -9.96 17.71
N ARG A 65 -4.41 -10.76 17.36
CA ARG A 65 -3.13 -10.29 16.82
C ARG A 65 -3.28 -9.63 15.43
N VAL A 66 -4.10 -10.21 14.56
CA VAL A 66 -4.37 -9.62 13.25
C VAL A 66 -5.10 -8.29 13.42
N GLU A 67 -6.05 -8.23 14.33
CA GLU A 67 -6.78 -7.00 14.66
C GLU A 67 -5.82 -5.94 15.21
N GLU A 68 -4.89 -6.31 16.12
CA GLU A 68 -3.86 -5.41 16.63
C GLU A 68 -2.99 -4.78 15.52
N PHE A 69 -2.61 -5.54 14.49
CA PHE A 69 -1.81 -5.02 13.38
C PHE A 69 -2.57 -3.97 12.57
N PHE A 70 -3.87 -4.18 12.37
CA PHE A 70 -4.70 -3.23 11.64
C PHE A 70 -5.03 -2.00 12.49
N GLU A 71 -5.25 -2.15 13.80
CA GLU A 71 -5.41 -1.02 14.73
C GLU A 71 -4.14 -0.18 14.84
N ALA A 72 -2.98 -0.82 14.93
CA ALA A 72 -1.68 -0.15 14.93
C ALA A 72 -1.32 0.51 13.58
N LYS A 73 -2.06 0.18 12.51
CA LYS A 73 -1.77 0.60 11.12
C LYS A 73 -0.35 0.26 10.66
N GLN A 74 0.20 -0.82 11.21
CA GLN A 74 1.57 -1.26 10.98
C GLN A 74 1.67 -2.78 11.04
N LEU A 75 2.26 -3.39 10.02
CA LEU A 75 2.60 -4.81 10.02
C LEU A 75 3.83 -5.10 10.88
N PRO A 76 3.94 -6.31 11.46
CA PRO A 76 5.13 -6.75 12.18
C PRO A 76 6.39 -6.64 11.33
N GLU A 77 7.51 -6.24 11.95
CA GLU A 77 8.77 -6.05 11.24
C GLU A 77 9.26 -7.33 10.54
N GLU A 78 9.12 -8.48 11.20
CA GLU A 78 9.54 -9.78 10.63
C GLU A 78 8.74 -10.10 9.37
N TYR A 79 7.42 -9.94 9.41
CA TYR A 79 6.56 -10.15 8.25
C TYR A 79 6.85 -9.13 7.14
N THR A 80 7.01 -7.87 7.49
CA THR A 80 7.40 -6.80 6.55
C THR A 80 8.71 -7.12 5.84
N ARG A 81 9.71 -7.64 6.57
CA ARG A 81 10.99 -8.07 6.01
C ARG A 81 10.84 -9.25 5.06
N GLY A 82 9.96 -10.20 5.38
CA GLY A 82 9.63 -11.34 4.51
C GLY A 82 9.03 -10.88 3.19
N ILE A 83 7.93 -10.13 3.25
CA ILE A 83 7.22 -9.68 2.06
C ILE A 83 8.05 -8.69 1.22
N SER A 84 8.99 -7.94 1.81
CA SER A 84 9.87 -7.04 1.07
C SER A 84 10.79 -7.75 0.07
N ARG A 85 10.98 -9.06 0.20
CA ARG A 85 11.77 -9.90 -0.70
C ARG A 85 10.96 -10.56 -1.81
N VAL A 86 9.66 -10.33 -1.83
CA VAL A 86 8.77 -10.79 -2.90
C VAL A 86 8.89 -9.82 -4.07
N TYR A 87 9.52 -10.25 -5.16
CA TYR A 87 9.75 -9.42 -6.36
C TYR A 87 8.71 -9.63 -7.45
N ASP A 88 8.10 -10.82 -7.50
CA ASP A 88 7.01 -11.16 -8.40
C ASP A 88 5.81 -11.61 -7.58
N THR A 89 4.61 -11.58 -8.16
CA THR A 89 3.39 -12.02 -7.49
C THR A 89 3.55 -13.46 -6.99
N GLN A 90 3.35 -13.65 -5.69
CA GLN A 90 3.32 -14.96 -5.04
C GLN A 90 1.87 -15.28 -4.69
N GLU A 91 1.34 -16.30 -5.35
CA GLU A 91 -0.05 -16.69 -5.25
C GLU A 91 -0.26 -17.89 -4.34
N ASN A 92 -1.44 -17.97 -3.73
CA ASN A 92 -1.91 -19.13 -3.00
C ASN A 92 -0.91 -19.67 -1.96
N ILE A 93 -0.26 -18.74 -1.26
CA ILE A 93 0.69 -19.04 -0.20
C ILE A 93 -0.07 -19.65 0.98
N GLY A 94 0.22 -20.92 1.26
CA GLY A 94 -0.41 -21.65 2.35
C GLY A 94 0.05 -21.19 3.74
N ILE A 95 -0.70 -21.58 4.74
CA ILE A 95 -0.50 -21.19 6.16
C ILE A 95 0.84 -21.63 6.76
N ASP A 96 1.52 -22.60 6.15
CA ASP A 96 2.84 -23.09 6.61
C ASP A 96 4.01 -22.23 6.13
N SER A 97 3.77 -21.23 5.31
CA SER A 97 4.78 -20.32 4.79
C SER A 97 5.01 -19.13 5.72
N ASP A 98 6.26 -18.68 5.84
CA ASP A 98 6.60 -17.43 6.54
C ASP A 98 6.02 -16.17 5.86
N LEU A 99 5.52 -16.33 4.63
CA LEU A 99 4.88 -15.26 3.85
C LEU A 99 3.35 -15.20 4.05
N THR A 100 2.76 -16.14 4.78
CA THR A 100 1.33 -16.08 5.09
C THR A 100 1.03 -14.91 6.03
N ILE A 101 -0.12 -14.24 5.82
CA ILE A 101 -0.59 -13.23 6.76
C ILE A 101 -1.25 -13.86 7.99
N PHE A 102 -1.60 -15.14 7.92
CA PHE A 102 -2.18 -15.86 9.04
C PHE A 102 -1.13 -16.15 10.12
N PRO A 103 -1.36 -15.77 11.37
CA PRO A 103 -0.46 -16.12 12.46
C PRO A 103 -0.37 -17.62 12.65
N VAL A 104 0.78 -18.11 13.14
CA VAL A 104 1.02 -19.54 13.38
C VAL A 104 -0.03 -20.14 14.31
N GLU A 105 -0.52 -19.36 15.26
CA GLU A 105 -1.55 -19.75 16.23
C GLU A 105 -2.93 -19.96 15.59
N SER A 106 -3.14 -19.47 14.37
CA SER A 106 -4.42 -19.59 13.63
C SER A 106 -4.49 -20.83 12.72
N LYS A 107 -3.49 -21.69 12.71
CA LYS A 107 -3.46 -22.88 11.82
C LYS A 107 -4.65 -23.80 12.00
N ASP A 108 -5.11 -23.98 13.23
CA ASP A 108 -6.24 -24.85 13.53
C ASP A 108 -7.58 -24.21 13.14
N ASP A 109 -7.65 -22.87 13.16
CA ASP A 109 -8.85 -22.11 12.82
C ASP A 109 -9.01 -21.89 11.31
N PHE A 110 -7.88 -21.82 10.59
CA PHE A 110 -7.83 -21.52 9.15
C PHE A 110 -6.89 -22.48 8.41
N PRO A 111 -7.13 -23.82 8.42
CA PRO A 111 -6.24 -24.80 7.80
C PRO A 111 -6.06 -24.59 6.29
N ASP A 112 -7.06 -24.02 5.62
CA ASP A 112 -7.08 -23.74 4.18
C ASP A 112 -6.79 -22.25 3.88
N GLY A 113 -6.23 -21.51 4.85
CA GLY A 113 -5.89 -20.11 4.70
C GLY A 113 -4.85 -19.87 3.60
N LEU A 114 -5.20 -19.03 2.64
CA LEU A 114 -4.34 -18.67 1.51
C LEU A 114 -4.05 -17.18 1.49
N THR A 115 -2.79 -16.85 1.25
CA THR A 115 -2.32 -15.47 1.08
C THR A 115 -1.76 -15.30 -0.34
N THR A 116 -2.05 -14.18 -0.98
CA THR A 116 -1.41 -13.76 -2.22
C THR A 116 -0.78 -12.39 -2.01
N ILE A 117 0.46 -12.23 -2.46
CA ILE A 117 1.24 -11.00 -2.32
C ILE A 117 1.65 -10.53 -3.71
N ALA A 118 1.21 -9.33 -4.09
CA ALA A 118 1.65 -8.66 -5.30
C ALA A 118 2.52 -7.45 -4.93
N PRO A 119 3.77 -7.36 -5.44
CA PRO A 119 4.63 -6.23 -5.18
C PRO A 119 4.10 -4.97 -5.88
N ILE A 120 4.25 -3.81 -5.23
CA ILE A 120 3.90 -2.51 -5.78
C ILE A 120 5.17 -1.84 -6.27
N TYR A 121 5.24 -1.54 -7.56
CA TYR A 121 6.36 -0.84 -8.20
C TYR A 121 5.95 0.53 -8.73
N GLY A 122 6.84 1.52 -8.57
CA GLY A 122 6.72 2.83 -9.20
C GLY A 122 8.10 3.33 -9.62
N GLY A 123 8.27 3.69 -10.89
CA GLY A 123 9.55 4.17 -11.43
C GLY A 123 10.69 3.16 -11.32
N GLY A 124 10.41 1.87 -11.37
CA GLY A 124 11.41 0.80 -11.20
C GLY A 124 11.80 0.51 -9.75
N MET A 125 11.24 1.25 -8.79
CA MET A 125 11.47 1.02 -7.35
C MET A 125 10.30 0.26 -6.75
N ARG A 126 10.61 -0.64 -5.81
CA ARG A 126 9.59 -1.32 -5.02
C ARG A 126 9.09 -0.38 -3.91
N LEU A 127 7.82 -0.03 -3.95
CA LEU A 127 7.20 0.95 -3.05
C LEU A 127 6.37 0.31 -1.94
N GLY A 128 5.98 -0.96 -2.12
CA GLY A 128 5.13 -1.63 -1.15
C GLY A 128 4.66 -3.01 -1.61
N SER A 129 3.57 -3.46 -1.01
CA SER A 129 2.91 -4.72 -1.35
C SER A 129 1.39 -4.57 -1.28
N PHE A 130 0.72 -5.25 -2.19
CA PHE A 130 -0.68 -5.59 -2.08
C PHE A 130 -0.79 -7.00 -1.53
N ILE A 131 -1.56 -7.20 -0.46
CA ILE A 131 -1.73 -8.49 0.22
C ILE A 131 -3.22 -8.79 0.21
N ILE A 132 -3.61 -9.93 -0.34
CA ILE A 132 -4.98 -10.43 -0.27
C ILE A 132 -4.98 -11.82 0.38
N TRP A 133 -6.04 -12.14 1.11
CA TRP A 133 -6.16 -13.43 1.77
C TRP A 133 -7.61 -13.87 1.96
N ARG A 134 -7.81 -15.17 1.95
CA ARG A 134 -9.08 -15.86 2.23
C ARG A 134 -8.79 -17.30 2.69
N ASN A 135 -9.82 -18.04 3.10
CA ASN A 135 -9.68 -19.36 3.73
C ASN A 135 -10.63 -20.42 3.16
N ASP A 136 -11.11 -20.28 1.95
CA ASP A 136 -12.11 -21.19 1.38
C ASP A 136 -11.78 -21.74 0.00
N HIS A 137 -11.02 -21.05 -0.84
CA HIS A 137 -10.64 -21.51 -2.17
C HIS A 137 -9.44 -20.74 -2.74
N ASP A 138 -8.78 -21.30 -3.77
CA ASP A 138 -7.62 -20.71 -4.44
C ASP A 138 -7.97 -19.40 -5.15
N PHE A 139 -7.01 -18.46 -5.15
CA PHE A 139 -7.02 -17.33 -6.07
C PHE A 139 -6.74 -17.82 -7.48
N VAL A 140 -7.55 -17.39 -8.43
CA VAL A 140 -7.45 -17.79 -9.83
C VAL A 140 -6.81 -16.68 -10.67
N ASP A 141 -6.36 -17.00 -11.87
CA ASP A 141 -5.69 -16.07 -12.80
C ASP A 141 -6.43 -14.72 -12.92
N GLU A 142 -7.78 -14.76 -12.95
CA GLU A 142 -8.59 -13.54 -13.02
C GLU A 142 -8.41 -12.63 -11.79
N ASP A 143 -8.29 -13.23 -10.61
CA ASP A 143 -8.07 -12.50 -9.35
C ASP A 143 -6.66 -11.87 -9.33
N LEU A 144 -5.66 -12.64 -9.79
CA LEU A 144 -4.26 -12.19 -9.86
C LEU A 144 -4.09 -11.01 -10.81
N ILE A 145 -4.69 -11.08 -12.01
CA ILE A 145 -4.70 -9.97 -12.98
C ILE A 145 -5.27 -8.69 -12.33
N LEU A 146 -6.35 -8.82 -11.56
CA LEU A 146 -6.98 -7.67 -10.92
C LEU A 146 -6.09 -7.05 -9.84
N VAL A 147 -5.43 -7.86 -9.03
CA VAL A 147 -4.49 -7.39 -7.98
C VAL A 147 -3.26 -6.75 -8.62
N GLU A 148 -2.71 -7.30 -9.69
CA GLU A 148 -1.55 -6.75 -10.40
C GLU A 148 -1.86 -5.41 -11.06
N ILE A 149 -3.04 -5.26 -11.66
CA ILE A 149 -3.52 -3.98 -12.18
C ILE A 149 -3.64 -2.96 -11.05
N ALA A 150 -4.26 -3.33 -9.93
CA ALA A 150 -4.41 -2.46 -8.78
C ALA A 150 -3.04 -2.06 -8.20
N SER A 151 -2.11 -3.01 -8.07
CA SER A 151 -0.74 -2.77 -7.60
C SER A 151 0.01 -1.78 -8.51
N THR A 152 -0.16 -1.90 -9.83
CA THR A 152 0.45 -0.99 -10.81
C THR A 152 -0.09 0.43 -10.63
N VAL A 153 -1.39 0.59 -10.45
CA VAL A 153 -1.99 1.93 -10.28
C VAL A 153 -1.60 2.57 -8.95
N VAL A 154 -1.62 1.80 -7.85
CA VAL A 154 -1.12 2.29 -6.56
C VAL A 154 0.34 2.70 -6.67
N GLY A 155 1.16 1.94 -7.37
CA GLY A 155 2.57 2.26 -7.60
C GLY A 155 2.77 3.59 -8.33
N LEU A 156 1.99 3.87 -9.36
CA LEU A 156 2.02 5.15 -10.07
C LEU A 156 1.56 6.30 -9.18
N GLN A 157 0.51 6.12 -8.38
CA GLN A 157 0.03 7.14 -7.46
C GLN A 157 1.04 7.44 -6.35
N LEU A 158 1.65 6.41 -5.76
CA LEU A 158 2.69 6.58 -4.74
C LEU A 158 3.92 7.31 -5.31
N LEU A 159 4.34 6.99 -6.53
CA LEU A 159 5.43 7.67 -7.19
C LEU A 159 5.12 9.16 -7.41
N ASN A 160 3.92 9.48 -7.87
CA ASN A 160 3.49 10.88 -8.07
C ASN A 160 3.51 11.66 -6.76
N LEU A 161 2.96 11.08 -5.67
CA LEU A 161 2.99 11.72 -4.35
C LEU A 161 4.41 11.95 -3.82
N GLN A 162 5.33 11.00 -4.04
CA GLN A 162 6.73 11.18 -3.68
C GLN A 162 7.39 12.31 -4.47
N THR A 163 7.09 12.43 -5.76
CA THR A 163 7.61 13.49 -6.63
C THR A 163 7.10 14.86 -6.20
N GLU A 164 5.80 14.99 -5.92
CA GLU A 164 5.18 16.24 -5.44
C GLU A 164 5.78 16.68 -4.09
N ASN A 165 5.94 15.76 -3.14
CA ASN A 165 6.55 16.03 -1.85
C ASN A 165 8.02 16.50 -1.98
N LEU A 166 8.78 15.90 -2.90
CA LEU A 166 10.16 16.29 -3.18
C LEU A 166 10.23 17.70 -3.77
N GLU A 167 9.38 18.01 -4.75
CA GLU A 167 9.30 19.36 -5.33
C GLU A 167 8.94 20.41 -4.29
N GLU A 168 7.98 20.14 -3.41
CA GLU A 168 7.60 21.04 -2.34
C GLU A 168 8.76 21.26 -1.36
N THR A 169 9.48 20.21 -1.00
CA THR A 169 10.67 20.30 -0.14
C THR A 169 11.78 21.15 -0.76
N ILE A 170 12.05 20.96 -2.05
CA ILE A 170 13.03 21.77 -2.80
C ILE A 170 12.60 23.24 -2.84
N ARG A 171 11.34 23.54 -3.10
CA ARG A 171 10.81 24.91 -3.09
C ARG A 171 10.99 25.58 -1.73
N LYS A 172 10.64 24.88 -0.64
CA LYS A 172 10.82 25.38 0.73
C LYS A 172 12.29 25.66 1.04
N GLN A 173 13.20 24.73 0.71
CA GLN A 173 14.63 24.90 0.92
C GLN A 173 15.20 26.06 0.11
N THR A 174 14.78 26.22 -1.11
CA THR A 174 15.19 27.33 -2.00
C THR A 174 14.73 28.68 -1.42
N ALA A 175 13.49 28.77 -0.93
CA ALA A 175 12.97 29.99 -0.29
C ALA A 175 13.76 30.36 0.97
N ILE A 176 14.09 29.37 1.81
CA ILE A 176 14.91 29.58 3.03
C ILE A 176 16.30 30.09 2.64
N ASN A 177 16.96 29.49 1.67
CA ASN A 177 18.29 29.90 1.21
C ASN A 177 18.29 31.33 0.64
N MET A 178 17.24 31.68 -0.11
CA MET A 178 17.08 33.08 -0.61
C MET A 178 16.90 34.08 0.54
N ALA A 179 16.09 33.73 1.56
CA ALA A 179 15.90 34.58 2.72
C ALA A 179 17.21 34.82 3.51
N ILE A 180 17.97 33.74 3.76
CA ILE A 180 19.29 33.79 4.44
C ILE A 180 20.24 34.69 3.63
N ASN A 181 20.33 34.52 2.33
CA ASN A 181 21.21 35.32 1.47
C ASN A 181 20.81 36.83 1.50
N THR A 182 19.50 37.12 1.49
CA THR A 182 19.00 38.49 1.58
C THR A 182 19.37 39.16 2.91
N LEU A 183 19.24 38.41 4.02
CA LEU A 183 19.62 38.91 5.36
C LEU A 183 21.13 39.16 5.45
N SER A 184 21.97 38.24 5.02
CA SER A 184 23.42 38.41 5.03
C SER A 184 23.89 39.56 4.14
N TYR A 185 23.22 39.85 3.05
CA TYR A 185 23.50 41.00 2.21
C TYR A 185 23.11 42.35 2.87
N SER A 186 22.00 42.34 3.62
CA SER A 186 21.55 43.53 4.37
C SER A 186 22.48 43.88 5.53
N GLU A 187 22.97 42.87 6.26
CA GLU A 187 23.94 43.03 7.34
C GLU A 187 25.29 43.54 6.81
N SER A 188 25.79 42.99 5.71
CA SER A 188 27.07 43.44 5.11
C SER A 188 27.00 44.89 4.63
N ARG A 189 25.83 45.39 4.18
CA ARG A 189 25.65 46.81 3.83
C ARG A 189 25.64 47.75 5.02
N GLN A 190 25.08 47.32 6.16
CA GLN A 190 25.09 48.16 7.39
C GLN A 190 26.50 48.35 7.95
N PHE A 191 27.38 47.36 7.82
CA PHE A 191 28.79 47.49 8.25
C PHE A 191 29.65 48.35 7.33
N GLN A 192 29.24 48.61 6.10
CA GLN A 192 30.00 49.49 5.17
C GLN A 192 29.60 51.00 5.28
N LEU A 193 28.53 51.31 5.99
CA LEU A 193 28.00 52.67 6.17
C LEU A 193 28.23 53.26 7.58
N SER A 194 28.91 52.54 8.46
CA SER A 194 29.36 52.98 9.78
C SER A 194 30.87 53.19 9.77
#